data_105d7badd823d550ac8852d012fed3b9
#
_entry.id   105d7badd823d550ac8852d012fed3b9
#
_cell.length_a   1.000
_cell.length_b   1.000
_cell.length_c   1.000
_cell.angle_alpha   90.00
_cell.angle_beta   90.00
_cell.angle_gamma   90.00
#
_symmetry.space_group_name_H-M   'P 1'
#
loop_
_entity.id
_entity.type
_entity.pdbx_description
1 polymer ?
#
loop_
_entity_poly.entity_id
_entity_poly.type
_entity_poly.pdbx_seq_one_letter_code
_entity_poly.pdbx_strand_id
1 'polypeptide(L)'
;MIDITVAIDKLEKIGIDNVKAELREHGIDDAAIDRLQPILELRGDNRRKLSALRDVLSGSETGLKGVEELETVFGYVERLGIALAVELDLSLARGLNYYTGAIFEVKANDYAIGSICGGGRYDDLTGIFGMPDTSGVGISFGADRIYDVMTGLNLFPE
;
A
#
# COMPACT_ATOMS: atom_id res chain seq x y z
N MET A 1 -13.19 -10.88 1.10
CA MET A 1 -12.43 -9.62 0.82
C MET A 1 -10.94 -9.76 1.20
N ILE A 2 -10.62 -10.41 2.30
CA ILE A 2 -9.23 -10.68 2.73
C ILE A 2 -8.45 -11.47 1.65
N ASP A 3 -9.09 -12.43 1.01
CA ASP A 3 -8.45 -13.31 0.02
C ASP A 3 -7.94 -12.57 -1.23
N ILE A 4 -8.67 -11.54 -1.69
CA ILE A 4 -8.29 -10.73 -2.86
C ILE A 4 -7.01 -9.93 -2.56
N THR A 5 -6.96 -9.26 -1.42
CA THR A 5 -5.79 -8.44 -1.05
C THR A 5 -4.56 -9.29 -0.81
N VAL A 6 -4.71 -10.49 -0.23
CA VAL A 6 -3.60 -11.44 -0.03
C VAL A 6 -3.07 -11.97 -1.36
N ALA A 7 -3.93 -12.25 -2.34
CA ALA A 7 -3.50 -12.66 -3.68
C ALA A 7 -2.75 -11.53 -4.39
N ILE A 8 -3.24 -10.30 -4.30
CA ILE A 8 -2.62 -9.11 -4.92
C ILE A 8 -1.25 -8.81 -4.31
N ASP A 9 -1.07 -8.96 -3.00
CA ASP A 9 0.22 -8.76 -2.31
C ASP A 9 1.35 -9.66 -2.85
N LYS A 10 0.98 -10.77 -3.47
CA LYS A 10 1.93 -11.71 -4.09
C LYS A 10 2.29 -11.33 -5.53
N LEU A 11 1.68 -10.30 -6.12
CA LEU A 11 1.80 -9.97 -7.54
C LEU A 11 3.26 -9.88 -8.02
N GLU A 12 4.11 -9.19 -7.26
CA GLU A 12 5.53 -9.05 -7.60
C GLU A 12 6.30 -10.38 -7.53
N LYS A 13 5.86 -11.31 -6.67
CA LYS A 13 6.55 -12.58 -6.41
C LYS A 13 6.16 -13.68 -7.40
N ILE A 14 4.87 -13.79 -7.72
CA ILE A 14 4.33 -14.91 -8.49
C ILE A 14 3.82 -14.51 -9.88
N GLY A 15 3.72 -13.21 -10.17
CA GLY A 15 3.23 -12.68 -11.44
C GLY A 15 1.71 -12.73 -11.60
N ILE A 16 1.21 -11.99 -12.60
CA ILE A 16 -0.23 -11.74 -12.77
C ILE A 16 -1.03 -13.00 -13.08
N ASP A 17 -0.48 -13.94 -13.85
CA ASP A 17 -1.20 -15.15 -14.23
C ASP A 17 -1.47 -16.06 -13.02
N ASN A 18 -0.50 -16.16 -12.11
CA ASN A 18 -0.66 -16.93 -10.87
C ASN A 18 -1.60 -16.23 -9.89
N VAL A 19 -1.57 -14.90 -9.82
CA VAL A 19 -2.55 -14.11 -9.03
C VAL A 19 -3.96 -14.35 -9.54
N LYS A 20 -4.18 -14.32 -10.86
CA LYS A 20 -5.49 -14.63 -11.46
C LYS A 20 -5.95 -16.06 -11.17
N ALA A 21 -5.03 -17.04 -11.20
CA ALA A 21 -5.35 -18.42 -10.84
C ALA A 21 -5.78 -18.52 -9.37
N GLU A 22 -5.04 -17.90 -8.45
CA GLU A 22 -5.38 -17.87 -7.02
C GLU A 22 -6.74 -17.17 -6.78
N LEU A 23 -7.03 -16.07 -7.46
CA LEU A 23 -8.33 -15.39 -7.36
C LEU A 23 -9.49 -16.30 -7.80
N ARG A 24 -9.31 -17.11 -8.88
CA ARG A 24 -10.30 -18.11 -9.30
C ARG A 24 -10.52 -19.19 -8.24
N GLU A 25 -9.44 -19.70 -7.63
CA GLU A 25 -9.51 -20.69 -6.54
C GLU A 25 -10.30 -20.15 -5.34
N HIS A 26 -10.24 -18.84 -5.08
CA HIS A 26 -11.03 -18.15 -4.07
C HIS A 26 -12.47 -17.79 -4.53
N GLY A 27 -12.89 -18.29 -5.69
CA GLY A 27 -14.27 -18.14 -6.17
C GLY A 27 -14.57 -16.80 -6.83
N ILE A 28 -13.54 -16.02 -7.21
CA ILE A 28 -13.71 -14.78 -7.97
C ILE A 28 -13.91 -15.14 -9.44
N ASP A 29 -15.00 -14.65 -10.04
CA ASP A 29 -15.30 -14.91 -11.44
C ASP A 29 -14.38 -14.14 -12.40
N ASP A 30 -14.26 -14.66 -13.64
CA ASP A 30 -13.38 -14.06 -14.64
C ASP A 30 -13.78 -12.62 -14.99
N ALA A 31 -15.05 -12.27 -14.96
CA ALA A 31 -15.51 -10.91 -15.24
C ALA A 31 -15.04 -9.91 -14.15
N ALA A 32 -14.96 -10.36 -12.90
CA ALA A 32 -14.41 -9.55 -11.81
C ALA A 32 -12.88 -9.45 -11.92
N ILE A 33 -12.19 -10.53 -12.30
CA ILE A 33 -10.74 -10.56 -12.53
C ILE A 33 -10.36 -9.63 -13.69
N ASP A 34 -11.11 -9.66 -14.78
CA ASP A 34 -10.88 -8.77 -15.93
C ASP A 34 -11.06 -7.28 -15.58
N ARG A 35 -11.96 -6.96 -14.65
CA ARG A 35 -12.11 -5.59 -14.13
C ARG A 35 -10.95 -5.17 -13.22
N LEU A 36 -10.31 -6.10 -12.52
CA LEU A 36 -9.14 -5.84 -11.69
C LEU A 36 -7.86 -5.70 -12.52
N GLN A 37 -7.77 -6.35 -13.68
CA GLN A 37 -6.56 -6.39 -14.50
C GLN A 37 -5.98 -5.00 -14.80
N PRO A 38 -6.74 -3.98 -15.22
CA PRO A 38 -6.19 -2.66 -15.48
C PRO A 38 -5.50 -2.03 -14.26
N ILE A 39 -5.96 -2.37 -13.05
CA ILE A 39 -5.34 -1.91 -11.80
C ILE A 39 -4.04 -2.66 -11.53
N LEU A 40 -4.03 -3.98 -11.70
CA LEU A 40 -2.87 -4.83 -11.45
C LEU A 40 -1.71 -4.57 -12.43
N GLU A 41 -2.04 -4.17 -13.65
CA GLU A 41 -1.06 -3.85 -14.71
C GLU A 41 -0.68 -2.37 -14.77
N LEU A 42 -1.27 -1.53 -13.93
CA LEU A 42 -1.06 -0.09 -13.95
C LEU A 42 0.39 0.27 -13.62
N ARG A 43 1.03 0.98 -14.55
CA ARG A 43 2.42 1.43 -14.44
C ARG A 43 2.51 2.93 -14.73
N GLY A 44 3.59 3.54 -14.28
CA GLY A 44 3.85 4.96 -14.48
C GLY A 44 4.01 5.71 -13.17
N ASP A 45 4.06 7.03 -13.26
CA ASP A 45 4.15 7.90 -12.10
C ASP A 45 2.85 7.92 -11.26
N ASN A 46 2.92 8.45 -10.06
CA ASN A 46 1.80 8.49 -9.13
C ASN A 46 0.59 9.24 -9.69
N ARG A 47 0.81 10.33 -10.42
CA ARG A 47 -0.27 11.14 -11.01
C ARG A 47 -1.05 10.35 -12.05
N ARG A 48 -0.33 9.63 -12.91
CA ARG A 48 -0.95 8.75 -13.91
C ARG A 48 -1.71 7.60 -13.26
N LYS A 49 -1.12 6.99 -12.23
CA LYS A 49 -1.77 5.92 -11.45
C LYS A 49 -3.07 6.41 -10.79
N LEU A 50 -3.05 7.57 -10.13
CA LEU A 50 -4.23 8.16 -9.50
C LEU A 50 -5.33 8.50 -10.51
N SER A 51 -4.97 9.09 -11.67
CA SER A 51 -5.93 9.38 -12.74
C SER A 51 -6.61 8.12 -13.25
N ALA A 52 -5.85 7.07 -13.54
CA ALA A 52 -6.41 5.81 -14.03
C ALA A 52 -7.29 5.11 -12.97
N LEU A 53 -6.89 5.17 -11.69
CA LEU A 53 -7.72 4.66 -10.59
C LEU A 53 -9.05 5.39 -10.49
N ARG A 54 -9.07 6.71 -10.66
CA ARG A 54 -10.30 7.53 -10.66
C ARG A 54 -11.26 7.07 -11.76
N ASP A 55 -10.73 6.79 -12.95
CA ASP A 55 -11.54 6.30 -14.07
C ASP A 55 -12.11 4.90 -13.79
N VAL A 56 -11.27 3.96 -13.37
CA VAL A 56 -11.69 2.57 -13.08
C VAL A 56 -12.66 2.51 -11.90
N LEU A 57 -12.47 3.34 -10.88
CA LEU A 57 -13.28 3.36 -9.67
C LEU A 57 -14.46 4.35 -9.73
N SER A 58 -14.74 4.95 -10.90
CA SER A 58 -15.78 5.97 -11.08
C SER A 58 -17.18 5.54 -10.61
N GLY A 59 -17.48 4.24 -10.63
CA GLY A 59 -18.73 3.67 -10.11
C GLY A 59 -18.72 3.33 -8.61
N SER A 60 -17.65 3.62 -7.88
CA SER A 60 -17.49 3.29 -6.46
C SER A 60 -17.22 4.54 -5.63
N GLU A 61 -18.19 4.97 -4.82
CA GLU A 61 -18.03 6.11 -3.92
C GLU A 61 -16.85 5.90 -2.94
N THR A 62 -16.74 4.71 -2.35
CA THR A 62 -15.62 4.35 -1.46
C THR A 62 -14.29 4.37 -2.20
N GLY A 63 -14.27 3.88 -3.45
CA GLY A 63 -13.06 3.90 -4.29
C GLY A 63 -12.61 5.32 -4.61
N LEU A 64 -13.52 6.19 -5.02
CA LEU A 64 -13.23 7.60 -5.29
C LEU A 64 -12.72 8.33 -4.05
N LYS A 65 -13.35 8.10 -2.89
CA LYS A 65 -12.87 8.65 -1.62
C LYS A 65 -11.44 8.20 -1.31
N GLY A 66 -11.11 6.94 -1.53
CA GLY A 66 -9.74 6.43 -1.36
C GLY A 66 -8.73 7.13 -2.27
N VAL A 67 -9.09 7.39 -3.53
CA VAL A 67 -8.24 8.15 -4.47
C VAL A 67 -8.03 9.59 -3.98
N GLU A 68 -9.08 10.27 -3.52
CA GLU A 68 -9.00 11.64 -2.98
C GLU A 68 -8.11 11.73 -1.72
N GLU A 69 -8.19 10.74 -0.85
CA GLU A 69 -7.31 10.64 0.32
C GLU A 69 -5.85 10.48 -0.08
N LEU A 70 -5.55 9.63 -1.06
CA LEU A 70 -4.19 9.46 -1.59
C LEU A 70 -3.68 10.73 -2.28
N GLU A 71 -4.50 11.41 -3.10
CA GLU A 71 -4.15 12.69 -3.71
C GLU A 71 -3.80 13.74 -2.64
N THR A 72 -4.54 13.74 -1.53
CA THR A 72 -4.29 14.62 -0.39
C THR A 72 -2.94 14.32 0.26
N VAL A 73 -2.63 13.03 0.49
CA VAL A 73 -1.34 12.58 1.05
C VAL A 73 -0.19 13.00 0.14
N PHE A 74 -0.27 12.73 -1.17
CA PHE A 74 0.76 13.15 -2.12
C PHE A 74 0.92 14.67 -2.17
N GLY A 75 -0.17 15.41 -2.09
CA GLY A 75 -0.14 16.88 -2.01
C GLY A 75 0.58 17.39 -0.75
N TYR A 76 0.49 16.70 0.38
CA TYR A 76 1.28 17.02 1.58
C TYR A 76 2.75 16.67 1.41
N VAL A 77 3.07 15.51 0.86
CA VAL A 77 4.45 15.08 0.57
C VAL A 77 5.16 16.14 -0.31
N GLU A 78 4.49 16.59 -1.36
CA GLU A 78 5.00 17.61 -2.29
C GLU A 78 5.24 18.97 -1.59
N ARG A 79 4.27 19.43 -0.79
CA ARG A 79 4.37 20.69 -0.04
C ARG A 79 5.45 20.67 1.05
N LEU A 80 5.69 19.54 1.66
CA LEU A 80 6.75 19.36 2.64
C LEU A 80 8.14 19.25 2.03
N GLY A 81 8.25 19.19 0.70
CA GLY A 81 9.53 19.08 -0.01
C GLY A 81 10.27 17.77 0.34
N ILE A 82 9.56 16.71 0.59
CA ILE A 82 10.16 15.40 0.91
C ILE A 82 10.89 14.90 -0.33
N ALA A 83 12.22 14.86 -0.26
CA ALA A 83 13.08 14.47 -1.37
C ALA A 83 13.14 12.94 -1.61
N LEU A 84 12.46 12.15 -0.80
CA LEU A 84 12.41 10.71 -0.96
C LEU A 84 11.49 10.31 -2.12
N ALA A 85 11.84 9.22 -2.81
CA ALA A 85 10.96 8.62 -3.79
C ALA A 85 9.76 8.00 -3.08
N VAL A 86 8.59 8.63 -3.23
CA VAL A 86 7.31 8.10 -2.74
C VAL A 86 6.52 7.56 -3.92
N GLU A 87 6.23 6.28 -3.91
CA GLU A 87 5.53 5.59 -4.99
C GLU A 87 4.17 5.08 -4.51
N LEU A 88 3.14 5.25 -5.36
CA LEU A 88 1.87 4.56 -5.20
C LEU A 88 2.01 3.12 -5.65
N ASP A 89 1.98 2.21 -4.68
CA ASP A 89 2.04 0.77 -4.91
C ASP A 89 0.64 0.17 -4.70
N LEU A 90 0.03 -0.29 -5.77
CA LEU A 90 -1.31 -0.88 -5.77
C LEU A 90 -1.32 -2.36 -5.34
N SER A 91 -0.15 -2.97 -5.23
CA SER A 91 0.01 -4.32 -4.73
C SER A 91 0.24 -4.37 -3.21
N LEU A 92 0.52 -3.21 -2.59
CA LEU A 92 0.76 -3.15 -1.15
C LEU A 92 -0.51 -3.48 -0.36
N ALA A 93 -0.58 -4.69 0.18
CA ALA A 93 -1.63 -5.14 1.08
C ALA A 93 -1.01 -5.55 2.41
N ARG A 94 -1.24 -4.80 3.47
CA ARG A 94 -0.74 -5.16 4.80
C ARG A 94 -1.77 -6.00 5.54
N GLY A 95 -1.29 -7.12 6.12
CA GLY A 95 -2.12 -8.15 6.72
C GLY A 95 -2.80 -7.82 8.06
N LEU A 96 -2.94 -6.55 8.41
CA LEU A 96 -3.60 -6.13 9.64
C LEU A 96 -4.95 -5.49 9.31
N ASN A 97 -6.01 -6.15 9.72
CA ASN A 97 -7.39 -5.80 9.39
C ASN A 97 -7.90 -4.50 10.04
N TYR A 98 -7.06 -3.78 10.77
CA TYR A 98 -7.47 -2.54 11.45
C TYR A 98 -7.17 -1.26 10.65
N TYR A 99 -6.45 -1.33 9.54
CA TYR A 99 -6.23 -0.16 8.70
C TYR A 99 -7.51 0.19 7.93
N THR A 100 -7.91 1.45 7.99
CA THR A 100 -9.12 1.98 7.38
C THR A 100 -8.85 3.03 6.30
N GLY A 101 -7.58 3.34 6.04
CA GLY A 101 -7.16 4.35 5.07
C GLY A 101 -5.81 4.03 4.46
N ALA A 102 -5.07 5.08 4.11
CA ALA A 102 -3.74 4.94 3.51
C ALA A 102 -2.82 4.08 4.39
N ILE A 103 -2.14 3.14 3.76
CA ILE A 103 -1.05 2.36 4.35
C ILE A 103 0.25 2.73 3.65
N PHE A 104 1.37 2.57 4.36
CA PHE A 104 2.68 2.87 3.80
C PHE A 104 3.72 1.89 4.29
N GLU A 105 4.75 1.77 3.48
CA GLU A 105 5.89 0.90 3.72
C GLU A 105 7.16 1.60 3.28
N VAL A 106 8.25 1.41 4.02
CA VAL A 106 9.57 1.91 3.65
C VAL A 106 10.48 0.73 3.37
N LYS A 107 11.10 0.75 2.19
CA LYS A 107 12.08 -0.25 1.73
C LYS A 107 13.45 0.42 1.56
N ALA A 108 14.52 -0.33 1.83
CA ALA A 108 15.86 0.07 1.45
C ALA A 108 16.10 -0.39 0.00
N ASN A 109 16.35 0.56 -0.92
CA ASN A 109 16.52 0.23 -2.34
C ASN A 109 17.86 -0.46 -2.64
N ASP A 110 18.89 -0.11 -1.90
CA ASP A 110 20.27 -0.56 -2.13
C ASP A 110 20.68 -1.75 -1.25
N TYR A 111 19.75 -2.34 -0.51
CA TYR A 111 19.99 -3.46 0.37
C TYR A 111 18.85 -4.47 0.33
N ALA A 112 19.15 -5.73 0.01
CA ALA A 112 18.16 -6.79 -0.15
C ALA A 112 17.62 -7.27 1.21
N ILE A 113 16.73 -6.48 1.80
CA ILE A 113 16.01 -6.79 3.03
C ILE A 113 14.52 -6.47 2.83
N GLY A 114 13.65 -7.02 3.63
CA GLY A 114 12.24 -6.66 3.58
C GLY A 114 11.99 -5.22 4.07
N SER A 115 10.72 -4.86 4.21
CA SER A 115 10.30 -3.56 4.75
C SER A 115 11.01 -3.21 6.06
N ILE A 116 11.59 -2.03 6.13
CA ILE A 116 12.28 -1.51 7.32
C ILE A 116 11.38 -0.65 8.20
N CYS A 117 10.25 -0.19 7.66
CA CYS A 117 9.26 0.57 8.39
C CYS A 117 7.90 0.40 7.72
N GLY A 118 6.83 0.57 8.46
CA GLY A 118 5.50 0.56 7.88
C GLY A 118 4.43 0.96 8.88
N GLY A 119 3.29 1.39 8.31
CA GLY A 119 2.19 1.87 9.11
C GLY A 119 0.96 2.20 8.27
N GLY A 120 0.03 2.94 8.85
CA GLY A 120 -1.17 3.38 8.17
C GLY A 120 -2.15 4.07 9.09
N ARG A 121 -3.27 4.53 8.51
CA ARG A 121 -4.39 5.11 9.23
C ARG A 121 -5.34 4.03 9.72
N TYR A 122 -5.85 4.22 10.92
CA TYR A 122 -6.91 3.41 11.51
C TYR A 122 -7.88 4.31 12.27
N ASP A 123 -9.18 4.11 12.07
CA ASP A 123 -10.23 4.95 12.65
C ASP A 123 -10.94 4.23 13.80
N ASP A 124 -10.97 2.89 13.81
CA ASP A 124 -11.76 2.11 14.77
C ASP A 124 -10.92 1.56 15.94
N LEU A 125 -9.61 1.37 15.74
CA LEU A 125 -8.72 0.77 16.73
C LEU A 125 -8.65 1.59 18.03
N THR A 126 -8.68 2.89 17.93
CA THR A 126 -8.67 3.83 19.07
C THR A 126 -9.87 3.65 20.00
N GLY A 127 -11.03 3.26 19.43
CA GLY A 127 -12.23 2.94 20.20
C GLY A 127 -12.04 1.76 21.15
N ILE A 128 -11.24 0.76 20.76
CA ILE A 128 -10.91 -0.40 21.62
C ILE A 128 -10.13 0.03 22.87
N PHE A 129 -9.36 1.12 22.75
CA PHE A 129 -8.60 1.71 23.86
C PHE A 129 -9.33 2.87 24.56
N GLY A 130 -10.65 2.99 24.38
CA GLY A 130 -11.48 3.95 25.09
C GLY A 130 -11.57 5.33 24.46
N MET A 131 -11.15 5.48 23.19
CA MET A 131 -11.25 6.74 22.43
C MET A 131 -12.07 6.51 21.14
N PRO A 132 -13.40 6.30 21.27
CA PRO A 132 -14.26 6.16 20.10
C PRO A 132 -14.25 7.44 19.25
N ASP A 133 -14.57 7.31 17.98
CA ASP A 133 -14.64 8.42 17.00
C ASP A 133 -13.34 9.24 16.86
N THR A 134 -12.20 8.61 17.15
CA THR A 134 -10.89 9.24 17.06
C THR A 134 -10.05 8.50 16.04
N SER A 135 -9.73 9.16 14.92
CA SER A 135 -8.77 8.67 13.95
C SER A 135 -7.37 8.52 14.55
N GLY A 136 -6.67 7.48 14.14
CA GLY A 136 -5.29 7.26 14.51
C GLY A 136 -4.41 6.99 13.29
N VAL A 137 -3.15 7.33 13.38
CA VAL A 137 -2.10 6.90 12.46
C VAL A 137 -0.94 6.35 13.27
N GLY A 138 -0.41 5.24 12.83
CA GLY A 138 0.71 4.59 13.50
C GLY A 138 1.80 4.19 12.53
N ILE A 139 3.02 4.16 13.02
CA ILE A 139 4.21 3.74 12.29
C ILE A 139 5.05 2.83 13.19
N SER A 140 5.56 1.74 12.60
CA SER A 140 6.47 0.80 13.27
C SER A 140 7.80 0.79 12.54
N PHE A 141 8.88 0.87 13.28
CA PHE A 141 10.25 0.79 12.79
C PHE A 141 10.83 -0.60 13.07
N GLY A 142 11.36 -1.26 12.04
CA GLY A 142 12.09 -2.50 12.17
C GLY A 142 13.55 -2.21 12.60
N ALA A 143 13.79 -2.03 13.89
CA ALA A 143 15.09 -1.61 14.41
C ALA A 143 16.24 -2.52 13.94
N ASP A 144 16.06 -3.84 14.01
CA ASP A 144 17.06 -4.82 13.57
C ASP A 144 17.35 -4.67 12.07
N ARG A 145 16.33 -4.52 11.25
CA ARG A 145 16.48 -4.35 9.80
C ARG A 145 17.14 -3.04 9.43
N ILE A 146 16.80 -1.96 10.14
CA ILE A 146 17.47 -0.65 9.96
C ILE A 146 18.93 -0.78 10.31
N TYR A 147 19.26 -1.45 11.42
CA TYR A 147 20.64 -1.71 11.84
C TYR A 147 21.42 -2.52 10.78
N ASP A 148 20.81 -3.58 10.24
CA ASP A 148 21.40 -4.41 9.18
C ASP A 148 21.69 -3.59 7.91
N VAL A 149 20.74 -2.75 7.48
CA VAL A 149 20.92 -1.84 6.34
C VAL A 149 22.06 -0.86 6.59
N MET A 150 22.07 -0.20 7.75
CA MET A 150 23.10 0.78 8.10
C MET A 150 24.49 0.15 8.20
N THR A 151 24.58 -1.06 8.74
CA THR A 151 25.82 -1.82 8.81
C THR A 151 26.30 -2.26 7.43
N GLY A 152 25.39 -2.86 6.64
CA GLY A 152 25.71 -3.40 5.33
C GLY A 152 26.11 -2.35 4.29
N LEU A 153 25.58 -1.14 4.42
CA LEU A 153 25.89 0.00 3.55
C LEU A 153 26.91 0.98 4.15
N ASN A 154 27.51 0.67 5.32
CA ASN A 154 28.47 1.51 6.03
C ASN A 154 27.93 2.95 6.26
N LEU A 155 26.68 3.08 6.72
CA LEU A 155 26.01 4.36 6.93
C LEU A 155 26.16 4.92 8.34
N PHE A 156 26.81 4.21 9.26
CA PHE A 156 27.10 4.75 10.58
C PHE A 156 28.18 5.84 10.48
N PRO A 157 28.00 6.95 11.20
CA PRO A 157 29.02 7.98 11.27
C PRO A 157 30.31 7.42 11.91
N GLU A 158 31.47 7.89 11.42
CA GLU A 158 32.79 7.59 12.00
C GLU A 158 32.98 8.24 13.36
#